data_80ae2440ee294e4fd0091ef9d330ea06
#
_entry.id   80ae2440ee294e4fd0091ef9d330ea06
#
_cell.length_a   1.000
_cell.length_b   1.000
_cell.length_c   1.000
_cell.angle_alpha   90.00
_cell.angle_beta   90.00
_cell.angle_gamma   90.00
#
_symmetry.space_group_name_H-M   'P 1'
#
loop_
_entity.id
_entity.type
_entity.pdbx_description
1 polymer ?
#
loop_
_entity_poly.entity_id
_entity_poly.type
_entity_poly.pdbx_seq_one_letter_code
_entity_poly.pdbx_strand_id
1 'polypeptide(L)'
;GINMGSTFDTELIQEVGKATAIEAKAANLRVSWSPVLDVARDARWGRVEETYGEDPYLVGRIGVAWIKGFQGEHMFACPKHFAGHGQPVGGRDSHDYGLSDRVMRNIHLAPFRDVIKEANAFGVMAAYGLWNGVPDNGSKELLQKILREEWGFEGFVVSDCSGPENIQRKQSVVGTMEEAAAMAVRAGVDIECGSAYKKALASAVKKGIIKESELDANLRRVFRAKMRLGLFDRPSIENMVWNKLLPNIGLWHVK
;
A
#
# COMPACT_ATOMS: atom_id res chain seq x y z
N GLY A 1 -8.86 -7.30 11.38
CA GLY A 1 -9.73 -6.53 10.47
C GLY A 1 -11.20 -6.82 10.68
N ILE A 2 -11.63 -8.05 10.51
CA ILE A 2 -13.06 -8.42 10.51
C ILE A 2 -13.81 -8.00 11.80
N ASN A 3 -13.19 -8.10 12.96
CA ASN A 3 -13.79 -7.65 14.22
C ASN A 3 -14.02 -6.14 14.24
N MET A 4 -13.11 -5.35 13.66
CA MET A 4 -13.31 -3.91 13.52
C MET A 4 -14.45 -3.60 12.54
N GLY A 5 -14.53 -4.31 11.41
CA GLY A 5 -15.63 -4.17 10.47
C GLY A 5 -17.00 -4.47 11.10
N SER A 6 -17.08 -5.52 11.93
CA SER A 6 -18.33 -5.94 12.57
C SER A 6 -18.85 -4.99 13.66
N THR A 7 -18.09 -3.98 14.07
CA THR A 7 -18.56 -2.95 14.99
C THR A 7 -19.54 -1.98 14.35
N PHE A 8 -19.41 -1.74 13.03
CA PHE A 8 -20.14 -0.69 12.29
C PHE A 8 -19.95 0.72 12.88
N ASP A 9 -18.93 0.91 13.73
CA ASP A 9 -18.69 2.13 14.51
C ASP A 9 -17.45 2.87 13.98
N THR A 10 -17.66 3.86 13.12
CA THR A 10 -16.58 4.64 12.52
C THR A 10 -15.87 5.56 13.51
N GLU A 11 -16.54 6.01 14.58
CA GLU A 11 -15.95 6.87 15.61
C GLU A 11 -14.94 6.06 16.43
N LEU A 12 -15.35 4.88 16.88
CA LEU A 12 -14.46 3.94 17.58
C LEU A 12 -13.25 3.58 16.69
N ILE A 13 -13.45 3.31 15.40
CA ILE A 13 -12.34 2.93 14.51
C ILE A 13 -11.39 4.10 14.26
N GLN A 14 -11.88 5.34 14.26
CA GLN A 14 -10.99 6.50 14.18
C GLN A 14 -10.11 6.62 15.43
N GLU A 15 -10.65 6.38 16.62
CA GLU A 15 -9.85 6.35 17.86
C GLU A 15 -8.85 5.19 17.87
N VAL A 16 -9.21 4.01 17.35
CA VAL A 16 -8.28 2.89 17.18
C VAL A 16 -7.13 3.28 16.24
N GLY A 17 -7.43 3.93 15.13
CA GLY A 17 -6.40 4.44 14.20
C GLY A 17 -5.45 5.41 14.88
N LYS A 18 -5.98 6.35 15.65
CA LYS A 18 -5.21 7.31 16.44
C LYS A 18 -4.32 6.63 17.49
N ALA A 19 -4.87 5.72 18.28
CA ALA A 19 -4.11 4.98 19.28
C ALA A 19 -2.97 4.18 18.64
N THR A 20 -3.26 3.49 17.52
CA THR A 20 -2.25 2.77 16.73
C THR A 20 -1.12 3.69 16.27
N ALA A 21 -1.44 4.90 15.82
CA ALA A 21 -0.43 5.87 15.39
C ALA A 21 0.46 6.35 16.54
N ILE A 22 -0.11 6.60 17.71
CA ILE A 22 0.63 7.02 18.92
C ILE A 22 1.63 5.92 19.31
N GLU A 23 1.19 4.66 19.37
CA GLU A 23 2.06 3.53 19.70
C GLU A 23 3.15 3.31 18.65
N ALA A 24 2.79 3.33 17.36
CA ALA A 24 3.74 3.19 16.26
C ALA A 24 4.79 4.31 16.26
N LYS A 25 4.37 5.55 16.52
CA LYS A 25 5.27 6.70 16.64
C LYS A 25 6.22 6.57 17.81
N ALA A 26 5.76 6.05 18.95
CA ALA A 26 6.59 5.73 20.10
C ALA A 26 7.64 4.66 19.78
N ALA A 27 7.31 3.70 18.92
CA ALA A 27 8.25 2.71 18.37
C ALA A 27 9.13 3.25 17.23
N ASN A 28 9.14 4.58 17.00
CA ASN A 28 9.91 5.25 15.93
C ASN A 28 9.49 4.86 14.51
N LEU A 29 8.28 4.33 14.31
CA LEU A 29 7.71 4.13 12.98
C LEU A 29 7.16 5.45 12.43
N ARG A 30 7.03 5.54 11.11
CA ARG A 30 6.49 6.73 10.42
C ARG A 30 5.43 6.39 9.40
N VAL A 31 5.37 5.15 8.98
CA VAL A 31 4.41 4.63 7.99
C VAL A 31 3.87 3.31 8.49
N SER A 32 2.56 3.10 8.37
CA SER A 32 1.94 1.80 8.57
C SER A 32 1.46 1.23 7.24
N TRP A 33 1.73 -0.03 6.98
CA TRP A 33 1.17 -0.76 5.84
C TRP A 33 -0.23 -1.30 6.17
N SER A 34 -1.09 -0.37 6.50
CA SER A 34 -2.49 -0.55 6.89
C SER A 34 -3.31 0.66 6.43
N PRO A 35 -4.63 0.55 6.34
CA PRO A 35 -5.48 -0.61 6.61
C PRO A 35 -5.58 -1.58 5.43
N VAL A 36 -6.14 -2.79 5.69
CA VAL A 36 -6.49 -3.75 4.63
C VAL A 36 -7.88 -3.40 4.11
N LEU A 37 -7.95 -2.99 2.84
CA LEU A 37 -9.18 -2.56 2.17
C LEU A 37 -9.68 -3.55 1.13
N ASP A 38 -9.14 -4.77 1.14
CA ASP A 38 -9.64 -5.84 0.31
C ASP A 38 -11.08 -6.16 0.68
N VAL A 39 -11.92 -6.31 -0.34
CA VAL A 39 -13.31 -6.73 -0.16
C VAL A 39 -13.37 -8.25 -0.23
N ALA A 40 -13.71 -8.92 0.87
CA ALA A 40 -13.69 -10.36 1.00
C ALA A 40 -14.85 -11.00 0.20
N ARG A 41 -14.63 -11.35 -1.07
CA ARG A 41 -15.64 -11.93 -1.97
C ARG A 41 -15.48 -13.43 -2.17
N ASP A 42 -14.27 -13.97 -1.97
CA ASP A 42 -14.00 -15.41 -2.09
C ASP A 42 -13.60 -15.97 -0.71
N ALA A 43 -14.46 -16.77 -0.12
CA ALA A 43 -14.23 -17.38 1.20
C ALA A 43 -13.04 -18.37 1.23
N ARG A 44 -12.53 -18.79 0.06
CA ARG A 44 -11.34 -19.66 -0.04
C ARG A 44 -10.04 -18.88 0.12
N TRP A 45 -10.09 -17.55 0.00
CA TRP A 45 -8.93 -16.71 0.20
C TRP A 45 -8.51 -16.69 1.67
N GLY A 46 -7.25 -17.04 1.95
CA GLY A 46 -6.75 -17.28 3.31
C GLY A 46 -6.54 -16.04 4.17
N ARG A 47 -6.92 -14.83 3.68
CA ARG A 47 -6.70 -13.55 4.38
C ARG A 47 -8.01 -12.78 4.64
N VAL A 48 -9.14 -13.47 4.61
CA VAL A 48 -10.47 -12.88 4.86
C VAL A 48 -10.53 -12.16 6.21
N GLU A 49 -9.92 -12.70 7.24
CA GLU A 49 -9.92 -12.12 8.60
C GLU A 49 -9.14 -10.81 8.73
N GLU A 50 -8.23 -10.53 7.80
CA GLU A 50 -7.52 -9.25 7.76
C GLU A 50 -8.42 -8.11 7.28
N THR A 51 -9.49 -8.41 6.53
CA THR A 51 -10.38 -7.43 5.90
C THR A 51 -11.42 -6.87 6.87
N TYR A 52 -12.10 -5.80 6.47
CA TYR A 52 -13.26 -5.28 7.20
C TYR A 52 -14.59 -5.92 6.76
N GLY A 53 -14.58 -6.89 5.84
CA GLY A 53 -15.75 -7.65 5.41
C GLY A 53 -15.94 -7.70 3.89
N GLU A 54 -17.18 -8.04 3.49
CA GLU A 54 -17.55 -8.28 2.10
C GLU A 54 -18.31 -7.12 1.43
N ASP A 55 -18.70 -6.10 2.21
CA ASP A 55 -19.40 -4.93 1.72
C ASP A 55 -18.42 -3.78 1.41
N PRO A 56 -18.30 -3.34 0.15
CA PRO A 56 -17.34 -2.31 -0.23
C PRO A 56 -17.61 -0.95 0.42
N TYR A 57 -18.86 -0.62 0.72
CA TYR A 57 -19.21 0.62 1.40
C TYR A 57 -18.70 0.60 2.84
N LEU A 58 -19.00 -0.47 3.59
CA LEU A 58 -18.52 -0.64 4.96
C LEU A 58 -16.97 -0.60 5.01
N VAL A 59 -16.31 -1.37 4.13
CA VAL A 59 -14.84 -1.37 4.04
C VAL A 59 -14.30 0.04 3.80
N GLY A 60 -14.92 0.80 2.91
CA GLY A 60 -14.56 2.19 2.63
C GLY A 60 -14.74 3.10 3.85
N ARG A 61 -15.89 3.03 4.54
CA ARG A 61 -16.19 3.89 5.72
C ARG A 61 -15.23 3.60 6.88
N ILE A 62 -15.02 2.34 7.19
CA ILE A 62 -14.07 1.90 8.23
C ILE A 62 -12.63 2.33 7.85
N GLY A 63 -12.24 2.13 6.59
CA GLY A 63 -10.93 2.55 6.09
C GLY A 63 -10.70 4.07 6.20
N VAL A 64 -11.68 4.87 5.81
CA VAL A 64 -11.62 6.35 5.93
C VAL A 64 -11.44 6.77 7.39
N ALA A 65 -12.22 6.18 8.30
CA ALA A 65 -12.16 6.49 9.72
C ALA A 65 -10.77 6.15 10.30
N TRP A 66 -10.30 4.93 10.04
CA TRP A 66 -8.99 4.47 10.52
C TRP A 66 -7.85 5.39 10.03
N ILE A 67 -7.85 5.71 8.73
CA ILE A 67 -6.79 6.55 8.14
C ILE A 67 -6.83 7.97 8.69
N LYS A 68 -8.02 8.56 8.88
CA LYS A 68 -8.14 9.89 9.49
C LYS A 68 -7.54 9.91 10.90
N GLY A 69 -7.85 8.91 11.73
CA GLY A 69 -7.27 8.77 13.05
C GLY A 69 -5.74 8.63 13.00
N PHE A 70 -5.25 7.71 12.16
CA PHE A 70 -3.83 7.41 12.04
C PHE A 70 -3.01 8.59 11.49
N GLN A 71 -3.44 9.21 10.39
CA GLN A 71 -2.74 10.33 9.77
C GLN A 71 -2.85 11.64 10.57
N GLY A 72 -3.86 11.77 11.44
CA GLY A 72 -3.99 12.89 12.38
C GLY A 72 -2.80 13.02 13.33
N GLU A 73 -2.06 11.95 13.56
CA GLU A 73 -0.85 11.92 14.40
C GLU A 73 0.46 12.15 13.61
N HIS A 74 0.38 12.75 12.42
CA HIS A 74 1.51 13.00 11.53
C HIS A 74 2.27 11.72 11.10
N MET A 75 1.53 10.67 10.82
CA MET A 75 1.98 9.40 10.28
C MET A 75 1.39 9.19 8.88
N PHE A 76 1.96 8.31 8.07
CA PHE A 76 1.35 7.94 6.80
C PHE A 76 0.73 6.54 6.86
N ALA A 77 -0.55 6.47 6.50
CA ALA A 77 -1.22 5.21 6.22
C ALA A 77 -0.93 4.75 4.79
N CYS A 78 -0.83 3.44 4.61
CA CYS A 78 -0.64 2.81 3.31
C CYS A 78 -1.70 1.71 3.14
N PRO A 79 -2.93 2.08 2.73
CA PRO A 79 -3.99 1.12 2.48
C PRO A 79 -3.57 0.07 1.44
N LYS A 80 -4.06 -1.15 1.64
CA LYS A 80 -3.66 -2.32 0.87
C LYS A 80 -4.82 -3.31 0.70
N HIS A 81 -4.79 -4.16 -0.28
CA HIS A 81 -3.82 -4.31 -1.40
C HIS A 81 -4.50 -3.84 -2.68
N PHE A 82 -3.92 -2.88 -3.34
CA PHE A 82 -4.49 -2.20 -4.52
C PHE A 82 -4.17 -2.97 -5.80
N ALA A 83 -5.15 -3.65 -6.43
CA ALA A 83 -6.53 -3.86 -6.02
C ALA A 83 -7.04 -5.22 -6.51
N GLY A 84 -8.14 -5.69 -5.88
CA GLY A 84 -8.77 -6.95 -6.30
C GLY A 84 -8.31 -8.19 -5.53
N HIS A 85 -7.36 -8.04 -4.65
CA HIS A 85 -6.69 -9.13 -3.93
C HIS A 85 -7.64 -10.01 -3.07
N GLY A 86 -8.80 -9.51 -2.67
CA GLY A 86 -9.81 -10.26 -1.93
C GLY A 86 -10.67 -11.23 -2.78
N GLN A 87 -10.42 -11.30 -4.09
CA GLN A 87 -11.14 -12.20 -5.01
C GLN A 87 -10.22 -12.81 -6.09
N PRO A 88 -9.09 -13.44 -5.71
CA PRO A 88 -8.26 -14.11 -6.70
C PRO A 88 -8.91 -15.40 -7.18
N VAL A 89 -8.72 -15.76 -8.44
CA VAL A 89 -9.22 -17.01 -8.99
C VAL A 89 -8.70 -18.20 -8.18
N GLY A 90 -9.62 -19.04 -7.71
CA GLY A 90 -9.29 -20.20 -6.88
C GLY A 90 -8.83 -19.87 -5.45
N GLY A 91 -8.97 -18.62 -4.99
CA GLY A 91 -8.54 -18.19 -3.67
C GLY A 91 -7.02 -18.05 -3.52
N ARG A 92 -6.25 -18.04 -4.61
CA ARG A 92 -4.79 -18.07 -4.61
C ARG A 92 -4.18 -16.71 -4.94
N ASP A 93 -3.26 -16.25 -4.11
CA ASP A 93 -2.47 -15.05 -4.38
C ASP A 93 -1.68 -15.13 -5.70
N SER A 94 -1.43 -13.98 -6.31
CA SER A 94 -0.64 -13.82 -7.54
C SER A 94 -1.30 -14.40 -8.81
N HIS A 95 -2.61 -14.65 -8.77
CA HIS A 95 -3.40 -15.08 -9.93
C HIS A 95 -4.23 -13.94 -10.49
N ASP A 96 -4.77 -14.13 -11.70
CA ASP A 96 -5.73 -13.21 -12.29
C ASP A 96 -7.04 -13.21 -11.48
N TYR A 97 -7.67 -12.05 -11.39
CA TYR A 97 -8.92 -11.92 -10.64
C TYR A 97 -10.14 -12.36 -11.43
N GLY A 98 -10.03 -12.40 -12.76
CA GLY A 98 -11.18 -12.74 -13.63
C GLY A 98 -12.33 -11.74 -13.53
N LEU A 99 -12.05 -10.49 -13.20
CA LEU A 99 -13.04 -9.45 -12.92
C LEU A 99 -13.27 -8.55 -14.12
N SER A 100 -14.54 -8.29 -14.46
CA SER A 100 -14.88 -7.22 -15.40
C SER A 100 -14.51 -5.86 -14.81
N ASP A 101 -14.27 -4.87 -15.68
CA ASP A 101 -13.98 -3.48 -15.28
C ASP A 101 -15.06 -2.90 -14.35
N ARG A 102 -16.33 -3.24 -14.61
CA ARG A 102 -17.45 -2.81 -13.77
C ARG A 102 -17.33 -3.34 -12.34
N VAL A 103 -17.02 -4.62 -12.18
CA VAL A 103 -16.89 -5.25 -10.86
C VAL A 103 -15.66 -4.69 -10.15
N MET A 104 -14.53 -4.59 -10.84
CA MET A 104 -13.31 -4.00 -10.29
C MET A 104 -13.57 -2.59 -9.77
N ARG A 105 -14.17 -1.71 -10.59
CA ARG A 105 -14.40 -0.30 -10.23
C ARG A 105 -15.44 -0.13 -9.12
N ASN A 106 -16.50 -0.90 -9.12
CA ASN A 106 -17.63 -0.70 -8.20
C ASN A 106 -17.44 -1.42 -6.85
N ILE A 107 -16.62 -2.46 -6.81
CA ILE A 107 -16.43 -3.26 -5.60
C ILE A 107 -15.00 -3.09 -5.07
N HIS A 108 -13.99 -3.49 -5.83
CA HIS A 108 -12.62 -3.59 -5.29
C HIS A 108 -11.88 -2.26 -5.27
N LEU A 109 -12.16 -1.36 -6.20
CA LEU A 109 -11.57 -0.02 -6.24
C LEU A 109 -12.33 1.00 -5.39
N ALA A 110 -13.60 0.77 -5.10
CA ALA A 110 -14.43 1.74 -4.37
C ALA A 110 -13.87 2.12 -3.00
N PRO A 111 -13.46 1.17 -2.10
CA PRO A 111 -12.89 1.52 -0.81
C PRO A 111 -11.61 2.36 -0.92
N PHE A 112 -10.77 2.06 -1.90
CA PHE A 112 -9.53 2.81 -2.15
C PHE A 112 -9.81 4.23 -2.63
N ARG A 113 -10.78 4.39 -3.55
CA ARG A 113 -11.22 5.72 -3.98
C ARG A 113 -11.67 6.58 -2.80
N ASP A 114 -12.45 5.99 -1.90
CA ASP A 114 -13.00 6.70 -0.73
C ASP A 114 -11.85 7.17 0.19
N VAL A 115 -10.89 6.31 0.51
CA VAL A 115 -9.77 6.71 1.38
C VAL A 115 -8.81 7.72 0.73
N ILE A 116 -8.65 7.68 -0.60
CA ILE A 116 -7.87 8.69 -1.33
C ILE A 116 -8.59 10.03 -1.31
N LYS A 117 -9.89 10.04 -1.63
CA LYS A 117 -10.67 11.29 -1.78
C LYS A 117 -11.03 11.93 -0.44
N GLU A 118 -11.35 11.12 0.59
CA GLU A 118 -11.93 11.63 1.84
C GLU A 118 -10.96 11.62 3.02
N ALA A 119 -9.94 10.75 3.01
CA ALA A 119 -8.94 10.68 4.07
C ALA A 119 -7.53 11.10 3.62
N ASN A 120 -7.34 11.45 2.35
CA ASN A 120 -6.04 11.84 1.79
C ASN A 120 -4.94 10.82 2.12
N ALA A 121 -5.22 9.52 1.99
CA ALA A 121 -4.22 8.48 2.22
C ALA A 121 -2.95 8.79 1.40
N PHE A 122 -1.78 8.75 2.06
CA PHE A 122 -0.53 9.19 1.42
C PHE A 122 0.36 8.06 0.92
N GLY A 123 0.05 6.82 1.25
CA GLY A 123 0.64 5.61 0.68
C GLY A 123 -0.44 4.73 0.05
N VAL A 124 -0.06 3.85 -0.85
CA VAL A 124 -0.88 2.75 -1.38
C VAL A 124 0.05 1.56 -1.65
N MET A 125 -0.38 0.36 -1.30
CA MET A 125 0.37 -0.86 -1.61
C MET A 125 -0.27 -1.60 -2.78
N ALA A 126 0.50 -1.79 -3.86
CA ALA A 126 0.06 -2.57 -5.02
C ALA A 126 -0.03 -4.07 -4.70
N ALA A 127 -1.09 -4.72 -5.13
CA ALA A 127 -1.38 -6.11 -4.81
C ALA A 127 -0.55 -7.12 -5.64
N TYR A 128 -0.71 -8.39 -5.31
CA TYR A 128 0.02 -9.48 -5.98
C TYR A 128 -0.58 -9.95 -7.30
N GLY A 129 -1.83 -9.66 -7.56
CA GLY A 129 -2.57 -10.32 -8.62
C GLY A 129 -2.40 -9.68 -10.00
N LEU A 130 -3.28 -10.12 -10.89
CA LEU A 130 -3.39 -9.58 -12.24
C LEU A 130 -4.83 -9.17 -12.51
N TRP A 131 -4.99 -8.09 -13.21
CA TRP A 131 -6.28 -7.68 -13.77
C TRP A 131 -6.19 -7.64 -15.29
N ASN A 132 -7.06 -8.41 -15.95
CA ASN A 132 -7.03 -8.58 -17.41
C ASN A 132 -5.64 -9.05 -17.92
N GLY A 133 -4.98 -9.95 -17.20
CA GLY A 133 -3.66 -10.47 -17.53
C GLY A 133 -2.49 -9.52 -17.25
N VAL A 134 -2.75 -8.31 -16.71
CA VAL A 134 -1.71 -7.33 -16.38
C VAL A 134 -1.43 -7.35 -14.87
N PRO A 135 -0.18 -7.59 -14.43
CA PRO A 135 0.19 -7.52 -13.02
C PRO A 135 -0.13 -6.17 -12.39
N ASP A 136 -0.69 -6.15 -11.19
CA ASP A 136 -1.00 -4.89 -10.49
C ASP A 136 0.25 -4.02 -10.31
N ASN A 137 1.39 -4.64 -9.98
CA ASN A 137 2.67 -3.94 -9.87
C ASN A 137 3.23 -3.45 -11.22
N GLY A 138 2.67 -3.87 -12.34
CA GLY A 138 3.04 -3.45 -13.69
C GLY A 138 1.95 -2.66 -14.42
N SER A 139 0.83 -2.40 -13.76
CA SER A 139 -0.36 -1.83 -14.39
C SER A 139 -0.36 -0.30 -14.38
N LYS A 140 -0.09 0.30 -15.55
CA LYS A 140 -0.28 1.74 -15.74
C LYS A 140 -1.75 2.15 -15.62
N GLU A 141 -2.68 1.28 -16.01
CA GLU A 141 -4.13 1.54 -15.87
C GLU A 141 -4.49 1.74 -14.40
N LEU A 142 -4.05 0.83 -13.50
CA LEU A 142 -4.33 0.96 -12.07
C LEU A 142 -3.55 2.11 -11.42
N LEU A 143 -2.22 2.13 -11.58
CA LEU A 143 -1.36 2.96 -10.75
C LEU A 143 -1.17 4.39 -11.29
N GLN A 144 -1.34 4.61 -12.59
CA GLN A 144 -1.25 5.96 -13.17
C GLN A 144 -2.64 6.50 -13.50
N LYS A 145 -3.37 5.86 -14.40
CA LYS A 145 -4.63 6.40 -14.88
C LYS A 145 -5.69 6.46 -13.77
N ILE A 146 -6.02 5.34 -13.13
CA ILE A 146 -7.06 5.32 -12.10
C ILE A 146 -6.59 6.03 -10.83
N LEU A 147 -5.47 5.58 -10.25
CA LEU A 147 -5.03 6.08 -8.96
C LEU A 147 -4.60 7.56 -9.02
N ARG A 148 -3.75 7.93 -10.01
CA ARG A 148 -3.17 9.27 -10.03
C ARG A 148 -3.97 10.26 -10.86
N GLU A 149 -4.36 9.92 -12.09
CA GLU A 149 -5.02 10.87 -12.99
C GLU A 149 -6.51 11.04 -12.62
N GLU A 150 -7.28 9.94 -12.45
CA GLU A 150 -8.70 10.04 -12.14
C GLU A 150 -8.94 10.46 -10.67
N TRP A 151 -8.16 9.94 -9.72
CA TRP A 151 -8.38 10.19 -8.29
C TRP A 151 -7.51 11.29 -7.70
N GLY A 152 -6.46 11.73 -8.39
CA GLY A 152 -5.56 12.79 -7.93
C GLY A 152 -4.61 12.36 -6.82
N PHE A 153 -4.22 11.08 -6.77
CA PHE A 153 -3.30 10.59 -5.75
C PHE A 153 -1.89 11.13 -5.93
N GLU A 154 -1.39 11.86 -4.96
CA GLU A 154 -0.05 12.48 -4.97
C GLU A 154 0.99 11.74 -4.14
N GLY A 155 0.58 10.73 -3.38
CA GLY A 155 1.43 9.96 -2.48
C GLY A 155 2.35 8.97 -3.19
N PHE A 156 2.93 8.06 -2.43
CA PHE A 156 3.81 6.99 -2.94
C PHE A 156 3.07 5.66 -3.08
N VAL A 157 3.53 4.84 -4.02
CA VAL A 157 3.11 3.45 -4.17
C VAL A 157 4.25 2.54 -3.74
N VAL A 158 3.97 1.63 -2.81
CA VAL A 158 4.88 0.53 -2.46
C VAL A 158 4.35 -0.77 -3.06
N SER A 159 5.24 -1.67 -3.47
CA SER A 159 4.83 -3.03 -3.81
C SER A 159 4.49 -3.84 -2.56
N ASP A 160 3.59 -4.80 -2.67
CA ASP A 160 3.60 -5.91 -1.72
C ASP A 160 4.92 -6.70 -1.85
N CYS A 161 5.28 -7.48 -0.82
CA CYS A 161 6.60 -8.09 -0.71
C CYS A 161 6.90 -9.01 -1.90
N SER A 162 7.99 -8.73 -2.61
CA SER A 162 8.37 -9.39 -3.85
C SER A 162 7.37 -9.20 -5.02
N GLY A 163 6.51 -8.19 -4.98
CA GLY A 163 5.57 -7.90 -6.06
C GLY A 163 6.23 -7.78 -7.44
N PRO A 164 7.26 -6.94 -7.62
CA PRO A 164 8.00 -6.86 -8.88
C PRO A 164 8.69 -8.16 -9.30
N GLU A 165 9.25 -8.94 -8.36
CA GLU A 165 9.79 -10.26 -8.68
C GLU A 165 8.75 -11.23 -9.22
N ASN A 166 7.51 -11.15 -8.72
CA ASN A 166 6.43 -12.03 -9.14
C ASN A 166 6.02 -11.81 -10.61
N ILE A 167 6.21 -10.61 -11.16
CA ILE A 167 5.97 -10.33 -12.59
C ILE A 167 6.74 -11.31 -13.48
N GLN A 168 7.98 -11.62 -13.10
CA GLN A 168 8.81 -12.58 -13.80
C GLN A 168 8.64 -14.01 -13.27
N ARG A 169 8.72 -14.21 -11.93
CA ARG A 169 8.86 -15.55 -11.36
C ARG A 169 7.58 -16.36 -11.29
N LYS A 170 6.44 -15.70 -10.98
CA LYS A 170 5.16 -16.40 -10.80
C LYS A 170 4.20 -16.15 -11.96
N GLN A 171 4.20 -14.93 -12.47
CA GLN A 171 3.25 -14.50 -13.50
C GLN A 171 3.79 -14.69 -14.92
N SER A 172 5.11 -14.80 -15.07
CA SER A 172 5.79 -15.06 -16.34
C SER A 172 5.42 -14.06 -17.45
N VAL A 173 5.14 -12.80 -17.06
CA VAL A 173 4.74 -11.75 -18.00
C VAL A 173 5.95 -11.20 -18.77
N VAL A 174 7.13 -11.24 -18.15
CA VAL A 174 8.41 -10.84 -18.77
C VAL A 174 9.48 -11.91 -18.57
N GLY A 175 10.53 -11.88 -19.41
CA GLY A 175 11.58 -12.90 -19.42
C GLY A 175 12.65 -12.70 -18.33
N THR A 176 12.92 -11.46 -17.95
CA THR A 176 14.04 -11.12 -17.07
C THR A 176 13.60 -10.28 -15.86
N MET A 177 14.43 -10.31 -14.81
CA MET A 177 14.18 -9.48 -13.62
C MET A 177 14.38 -7.99 -13.92
N GLU A 178 15.25 -7.64 -14.83
CA GLU A 178 15.44 -6.26 -15.30
C GLU A 178 14.19 -5.71 -15.97
N GLU A 179 13.54 -6.51 -16.81
CA GLU A 179 12.26 -6.14 -17.44
C GLU A 179 11.14 -6.00 -16.40
N ALA A 180 11.08 -6.92 -15.42
CA ALA A 180 10.11 -6.85 -14.33
C ALA A 180 10.27 -5.57 -13.49
N ALA A 181 11.49 -5.25 -13.08
CA ALA A 181 11.79 -4.03 -12.35
C ALA A 181 11.46 -2.77 -13.16
N ALA A 182 11.82 -2.74 -14.45
CA ALA A 182 11.51 -1.63 -15.34
C ALA A 182 10.00 -1.46 -15.55
N MET A 183 9.25 -2.56 -15.69
CA MET A 183 7.80 -2.53 -15.81
C MET A 183 7.15 -1.93 -14.56
N ALA A 184 7.56 -2.35 -13.36
CA ALA A 184 7.05 -1.83 -12.10
C ALA A 184 7.36 -0.33 -11.90
N VAL A 185 8.60 0.11 -12.19
CA VAL A 185 8.97 1.54 -12.15
C VAL A 185 8.09 2.36 -13.09
N ARG A 186 7.93 1.91 -14.35
CA ARG A 186 7.10 2.59 -15.36
C ARG A 186 5.62 2.61 -15.02
N ALA A 187 5.14 1.61 -14.29
CA ALA A 187 3.78 1.60 -13.78
C ALA A 187 3.58 2.59 -12.62
N GLY A 188 4.64 2.97 -11.92
CA GLY A 188 4.61 3.94 -10.82
C GLY A 188 4.71 3.32 -9.42
N VAL A 189 5.29 2.12 -9.31
CA VAL A 189 5.71 1.54 -8.03
C VAL A 189 6.97 2.26 -7.59
N ASP A 190 6.89 3.04 -6.53
CA ASP A 190 7.95 3.95 -6.08
C ASP A 190 8.93 3.29 -5.12
N ILE A 191 8.42 2.39 -4.29
CA ILE A 191 9.18 1.64 -3.28
C ILE A 191 8.89 0.16 -3.47
N GLU A 192 9.92 -0.64 -3.42
CA GLU A 192 9.79 -2.09 -3.45
C GLU A 192 9.97 -2.70 -2.06
N CYS A 193 9.04 -3.57 -1.65
CA CYS A 193 9.22 -4.51 -0.56
C CYS A 193 9.79 -5.82 -1.14
N GLY A 194 11.11 -5.87 -1.36
CA GLY A 194 11.74 -7.00 -2.00
C GLY A 194 13.19 -6.74 -2.39
N SER A 195 13.63 -7.30 -3.51
CA SER A 195 15.01 -7.19 -3.96
C SER A 195 15.20 -6.96 -5.46
N ALA A 196 14.11 -6.88 -6.25
CA ALA A 196 14.22 -6.68 -7.70
C ALA A 196 14.88 -5.35 -8.04
N TYR A 197 14.45 -4.24 -7.39
CA TYR A 197 15.03 -2.92 -7.64
C TYR A 197 16.52 -2.91 -7.30
N LYS A 198 16.88 -3.40 -6.11
CA LYS A 198 18.29 -3.47 -5.66
C LYS A 198 19.14 -4.32 -6.60
N LYS A 199 18.63 -5.44 -7.10
CA LYS A 199 19.40 -6.40 -7.91
C LYS A 199 19.41 -6.08 -9.39
N ALA A 200 18.35 -5.47 -9.92
CA ALA A 200 18.12 -5.41 -11.36
C ALA A 200 18.11 -3.99 -11.95
N LEU A 201 17.72 -2.92 -11.22
CA LEU A 201 17.58 -1.61 -11.85
C LEU A 201 18.87 -1.05 -12.43
N ALA A 202 20.00 -1.16 -11.73
CA ALA A 202 21.28 -0.69 -12.23
C ALA A 202 21.70 -1.44 -13.52
N SER A 203 21.43 -2.74 -13.59
CA SER A 203 21.65 -3.55 -14.79
C SER A 203 20.69 -3.17 -15.91
N ALA A 204 19.42 -2.94 -15.59
CA ALA A 204 18.40 -2.51 -16.55
C ALA A 204 18.76 -1.18 -17.23
N VAL A 205 19.29 -0.20 -16.46
CA VAL A 205 19.79 1.08 -17.01
C VAL A 205 20.99 0.83 -17.92
N LYS A 206 21.98 0.06 -17.47
CA LYS A 206 23.18 -0.25 -18.27
C LYS A 206 22.86 -0.96 -19.59
N LYS A 207 21.83 -1.82 -19.59
CA LYS A 207 21.35 -2.54 -20.78
C LYS A 207 20.42 -1.71 -21.66
N GLY A 208 20.07 -0.49 -21.27
CA GLY A 208 19.13 0.37 -21.98
C GLY A 208 17.66 -0.08 -21.92
N ILE A 209 17.32 -1.00 -21.01
CA ILE A 209 15.94 -1.47 -20.80
C ILE A 209 15.07 -0.35 -20.19
N ILE A 210 15.66 0.46 -19.31
CA ILE A 210 15.03 1.65 -18.71
C ILE A 210 16.03 2.80 -18.71
N LYS A 211 15.55 4.03 -18.89
CA LYS A 211 16.38 5.23 -18.78
C LYS A 211 16.44 5.68 -17.31
N GLU A 212 17.58 6.22 -16.90
CA GLU A 212 17.75 6.79 -15.55
C GLU A 212 16.69 7.86 -15.25
N SER A 213 16.38 8.71 -16.24
CA SER A 213 15.35 9.74 -16.11
C SER A 213 13.93 9.21 -15.83
N GLU A 214 13.64 7.95 -16.14
CA GLU A 214 12.36 7.31 -15.82
C GLU A 214 12.23 7.02 -14.31
N LEU A 215 13.34 6.97 -13.57
CA LEU A 215 13.36 6.79 -12.12
C LEU A 215 13.03 8.08 -11.35
N ASP A 216 13.26 9.24 -11.96
CA ASP A 216 13.16 10.54 -11.28
C ASP A 216 11.78 10.81 -10.68
N ALA A 217 10.72 10.46 -11.41
CA ALA A 217 9.35 10.67 -10.93
C ALA A 217 9.06 9.84 -9.68
N ASN A 218 9.54 8.59 -9.63
CA ASN A 218 9.39 7.70 -8.48
C ASN A 218 10.21 8.23 -7.29
N LEU A 219 11.46 8.61 -7.52
CA LEU A 219 12.32 9.18 -6.49
C LEU A 219 11.74 10.45 -5.88
N ARG A 220 11.20 11.35 -6.70
CA ARG A 220 10.54 12.59 -6.22
C ARG A 220 9.40 12.29 -5.27
N ARG A 221 8.56 11.27 -5.55
CA ARG A 221 7.46 10.88 -4.66
C ARG A 221 7.96 10.31 -3.33
N VAL A 222 8.99 9.48 -3.38
CA VAL A 222 9.63 8.92 -2.17
C VAL A 222 10.25 10.02 -1.31
N PHE A 223 11.03 10.93 -1.92
CA PHE A 223 11.66 12.02 -1.18
C PHE A 223 10.64 13.01 -0.62
N ARG A 224 9.57 13.31 -1.38
CA ARG A 224 8.45 14.13 -0.87
C ARG A 224 7.84 13.51 0.38
N ALA A 225 7.60 12.20 0.38
CA ALA A 225 7.08 11.49 1.55
C ALA A 225 8.04 11.59 2.74
N LYS A 226 9.33 11.34 2.53
CA LYS A 226 10.35 11.45 3.56
C LYS A 226 10.47 12.87 4.12
N MET A 227 10.40 13.90 3.27
CA MET A 227 10.44 15.31 3.70
C MET A 227 9.20 15.66 4.53
N ARG A 228 8.00 15.25 4.11
CA ARG A 228 6.77 15.48 4.88
C ARG A 228 6.77 14.78 6.25
N LEU A 229 7.48 13.68 6.39
CA LEU A 229 7.67 12.97 7.65
C LEU A 229 8.80 13.55 8.53
N GLY A 230 9.46 14.61 8.10
CA GLY A 230 10.57 15.21 8.83
C GLY A 230 11.83 14.34 8.90
N LEU A 231 12.00 13.35 8.01
CA LEU A 231 13.12 12.42 8.08
C LEU A 231 14.49 13.06 7.73
N PHE A 232 14.47 14.26 7.18
CA PHE A 232 15.69 15.06 6.90
C PHE A 232 15.88 16.21 7.87
N ASP A 233 14.92 16.42 8.79
CA ASP A 233 15.00 17.47 9.78
C ASP A 233 16.01 17.09 10.87
N ARG A 234 16.66 18.11 11.46
CA ARG A 234 17.52 17.86 12.63
C ARG A 234 16.65 17.31 13.76
N PRO A 235 17.11 16.31 14.52
CA PRO A 235 16.39 15.81 15.69
C PRO A 235 16.09 16.99 16.63
N SER A 236 14.81 17.26 16.90
CA SER A 236 14.45 18.19 17.95
C SER A 236 14.87 17.64 19.32
N ILE A 237 15.05 18.53 20.31
CA ILE A 237 15.35 18.11 21.70
C ILE A 237 14.26 17.16 22.20
N GLU A 238 13.00 17.36 21.83
CA GLU A 238 11.88 16.45 22.14
C GLU A 238 12.09 15.05 21.55
N ASN A 239 12.49 14.96 20.29
CA ASN A 239 12.79 13.66 19.66
C ASN A 239 13.98 12.95 20.33
N MET A 240 14.97 13.69 20.83
CA MET A 240 16.08 13.11 21.59
C MET A 240 15.66 12.62 22.96
N VAL A 241 14.74 13.30 23.63
CA VAL A 241 14.19 12.88 24.93
C VAL A 241 13.31 11.63 24.75
N TRP A 242 12.45 11.59 23.75
CA TRP A 242 11.62 10.42 23.44
C TRP A 242 12.47 9.19 23.10
N ASN A 243 13.50 9.33 22.28
CA ASN A 243 14.42 8.22 21.95
C ASN A 243 15.16 7.66 23.17
N LYS A 244 15.34 8.46 24.23
CA LYS A 244 15.90 7.99 25.50
C LYS A 244 14.87 7.31 26.41
N LEU A 245 13.58 7.64 26.28
CA LEU A 245 12.50 7.04 27.08
C LEU A 245 11.94 5.75 26.46
N LEU A 246 12.04 5.57 25.14
CA LEU A 246 11.54 4.40 24.41
C LEU A 246 12.02 3.04 24.95
N PRO A 247 13.29 2.85 25.38
CA PRO A 247 13.71 1.58 25.96
C PRO A 247 12.92 1.17 27.20
N ASN A 248 12.29 2.12 27.89
CA ASN A 248 11.55 1.87 29.12
C ASN A 248 10.04 1.69 28.89
N ILE A 249 9.49 2.15 27.74
CA ILE A 249 8.05 2.05 27.46
C ILE A 249 7.71 0.67 26.85
N GLY A 250 8.60 0.07 26.08
CA GLY A 250 8.40 -1.26 25.47
C GLY A 250 8.28 -2.43 26.46
N LEU A 251 8.54 -2.21 27.75
CA LEU A 251 8.47 -3.26 28.78
C LEU A 251 7.08 -3.41 29.43
N TRP A 252 6.14 -2.54 29.14
CA TRP A 252 4.81 -2.54 29.79
C TRP A 252 3.76 -3.39 29.05
N HIS A 253 4.00 -3.82 27.83
CA HIS A 253 3.05 -4.60 27.03
C HIS A 253 3.39 -6.09 26.91
N VAL A 254 4.39 -6.57 27.65
CA VAL A 254 4.81 -8.00 27.67
C VAL A 254 4.72 -8.57 29.08
N LYS A 255 3.59 -8.37 29.74
CA LYS A 255 3.20 -9.15 30.92
C LYS A 255 1.75 -9.56 30.86
#